data_beb926f40e79347aacffd852d1c34602
#
_entry.id   beb926f40e79347aacffd852d1c34602
#
_cell.length_a   1.000
_cell.length_b   1.000
_cell.length_c   1.000
_cell.angle_alpha   90.00
_cell.angle_beta   90.00
_cell.angle_gamma   90.00
#
_symmetry.space_group_name_H-M   'P 1'
#
loop_
_entity.id
_entity.type
_entity.pdbx_description
1 polymer ?
#
loop_
_entity_poly.entity_id
_entity_poly.type
_entity_poly.pdbx_seq_one_letter_code
_entity_poly.pdbx_strand_id
1 'polypeptide(L)'
;MRTILVPIDFTSTTENAVKVASQWAKQYQYEHIILLKTSDESEFDYLHIAEGHSFVNEESINSLLKKTELLFKKLANIILEKFPDLKVSKAISNWTLTRSINDIVKEQPSIELIVLGSDDQAVSSDSVVSENIISIARTSPVKTLIVPNSYNYSEIKNILIPCDINGITKLERLFNHKYIIRKQDVKLMFLNIHTKEDQTIIEEKKVEIQEYIHQHLTEIPSTIYYSYDKNIVNGILTFASTNKTDLIIALPGKHSFLYYLTSNSISEGIYQNVNQPVLILK
;
A
#
# COMPACT_ATOMS: atom_id res chain seq x y z
N MET A 1 14.93 -4.29 -14.47
CA MET A 1 14.95 -4.69 -13.03
C MET A 1 13.76 -4.01 -12.34
N ARG A 2 12.79 -4.76 -11.87
CA ARG A 2 11.59 -4.22 -11.19
C ARG A 2 11.91 -3.97 -9.73
N THR A 3 11.58 -2.78 -9.23
CA THR A 3 12.00 -2.32 -7.91
C THR A 3 10.80 -1.97 -7.02
N ILE A 4 10.90 -2.34 -5.74
CA ILE A 4 9.99 -1.91 -4.67
C ILE A 4 10.70 -0.87 -3.81
N LEU A 5 10.02 0.24 -3.52
CA LEU A 5 10.45 1.23 -2.53
C LEU A 5 9.71 0.98 -1.22
N VAL A 6 10.44 0.86 -0.13
CA VAL A 6 9.86 0.69 1.23
C VAL A 6 10.37 1.81 2.13
N PRO A 7 9.56 2.82 2.39
CA PRO A 7 9.85 3.80 3.43
C PRO A 7 9.90 3.13 4.81
N ILE A 8 10.89 3.50 5.61
CA ILE A 8 11.12 2.92 6.92
C ILE A 8 11.40 3.99 7.97
N ASP A 9 10.96 3.74 9.20
CA ASP A 9 11.24 4.52 10.40
C ASP A 9 11.73 3.63 11.57
N PHE A 10 12.05 2.37 11.25
CA PHE A 10 12.54 1.35 12.19
C PHE A 10 11.53 0.93 13.28
N THR A 11 10.26 1.25 13.11
CA THR A 11 9.17 0.75 13.96
C THR A 11 8.80 -0.70 13.60
N SER A 12 8.02 -1.37 14.45
CA SER A 12 7.48 -2.70 14.16
C SER A 12 6.60 -2.71 12.91
N THR A 13 5.88 -1.63 12.67
CA THR A 13 5.02 -1.42 11.50
C THR A 13 5.81 -1.46 10.20
N THR A 14 6.93 -0.72 10.14
CA THR A 14 7.80 -0.75 8.96
C THR A 14 8.59 -2.05 8.84
N GLU A 15 8.96 -2.70 9.95
CA GLU A 15 9.55 -4.04 9.90
C GLU A 15 8.59 -5.07 9.27
N ASN A 16 7.29 -5.01 9.61
CA ASN A 16 6.27 -5.85 8.97
C ASN A 16 6.11 -5.54 7.49
N ALA A 17 6.08 -4.26 7.11
CA ALA A 17 6.02 -3.84 5.70
C ALA A 17 7.21 -4.39 4.89
N VAL A 18 8.43 -4.40 5.45
CA VAL A 18 9.62 -4.99 4.83
C VAL A 18 9.46 -6.50 4.63
N LYS A 19 8.95 -7.23 5.62
CA LYS A 19 8.67 -8.67 5.52
C LYS A 19 7.67 -8.97 4.40
N VAL A 20 6.58 -8.20 4.33
CA VAL A 20 5.56 -8.34 3.29
C VAL A 20 6.11 -7.96 1.91
N ALA A 21 6.88 -6.86 1.81
CA ALA A 21 7.51 -6.45 0.57
C ALA A 21 8.42 -7.53 -0.02
N SER A 22 9.19 -8.23 0.82
CA SER A 22 10.07 -9.32 0.37
C SER A 22 9.29 -10.51 -0.19
N GLN A 23 8.18 -10.89 0.44
CA GLN A 23 7.31 -11.96 -0.04
C GLN A 23 6.54 -11.55 -1.29
N TRP A 24 6.08 -10.31 -1.34
CA TRP A 24 5.49 -9.73 -2.54
C TRP A 24 6.47 -9.72 -3.70
N ALA A 25 7.74 -9.33 -3.45
CA ALA A 25 8.78 -9.37 -4.47
C ALA A 25 8.94 -10.78 -5.05
N LYS A 26 8.97 -11.81 -4.22
CA LYS A 26 9.02 -13.21 -4.68
C LYS A 26 7.78 -13.60 -5.48
N GLN A 27 6.58 -13.28 -4.97
CA GLN A 27 5.33 -13.64 -5.64
C GLN A 27 5.16 -12.94 -6.98
N TYR A 28 5.59 -11.69 -7.12
CA TYR A 28 5.38 -10.86 -8.32
C TYR A 28 6.65 -10.55 -9.11
N GLN A 29 7.74 -11.27 -8.85
CA GLN A 29 9.01 -11.21 -9.60
C GLN A 29 9.62 -9.79 -9.62
N TYR A 30 9.70 -9.16 -8.47
CA TYR A 30 10.55 -7.99 -8.28
C TYR A 30 11.96 -8.45 -7.89
N GLU A 31 12.96 -7.70 -8.32
CA GLU A 31 14.37 -8.09 -8.19
C GLU A 31 15.13 -7.23 -7.19
N HIS A 32 14.56 -6.07 -6.82
CA HIS A 32 15.22 -5.09 -5.98
C HIS A 32 14.27 -4.46 -4.98
N ILE A 33 14.74 -4.28 -3.75
CA ILE A 33 14.06 -3.53 -2.68
C ILE A 33 14.97 -2.38 -2.24
N ILE A 34 14.44 -1.16 -2.24
CA ILE A 34 15.09 0.03 -1.70
C ILE A 34 14.42 0.37 -0.37
N LEU A 35 15.21 0.39 0.71
CA LEU A 35 14.78 0.86 2.02
C LEU A 35 15.06 2.36 2.12
N LEU A 36 14.03 3.20 2.22
CA LEU A 36 14.13 4.64 2.31
C LEU A 36 13.93 5.12 3.75
N LYS A 37 14.95 5.74 4.34
CA LYS A 37 14.84 6.49 5.60
C LYS A 37 14.86 7.98 5.29
N THR A 38 13.91 8.71 5.86
CA THR A 38 13.97 10.17 5.90
C THR A 38 14.40 10.60 7.30
N SER A 39 15.13 11.70 7.39
CA SER A 39 15.44 12.31 8.68
C SER A 39 14.21 13.04 9.19
N ASP A 40 13.86 12.84 10.46
CA ASP A 40 12.81 13.61 11.11
C ASP A 40 13.27 15.06 11.33
N GLU A 41 12.32 16.00 11.31
CA GLU A 41 12.62 17.42 11.60
C GLU A 41 13.31 17.56 12.97
N SER A 42 12.99 16.71 13.95
CA SER A 42 13.62 16.68 15.25
C SER A 42 15.10 16.24 15.21
N GLU A 43 15.48 15.32 14.31
CA GLU A 43 16.88 14.95 14.08
C GLU A 43 17.64 16.10 13.39
N PHE A 44 16.95 16.88 12.53
CA PHE A 44 17.50 18.09 11.92
C PHE A 44 17.65 19.25 12.89
N ASP A 45 16.70 19.46 13.79
CA ASP A 45 16.80 20.48 14.83
C ASP A 45 18.03 20.26 15.71
N TYR A 46 18.36 19.01 16.04
CA TYR A 46 19.60 18.69 16.74
C TYR A 46 20.85 19.04 15.92
N LEU A 47 20.84 18.85 14.60
CA LEU A 47 21.95 19.18 13.72
C LEU A 47 22.06 20.71 13.48
N HIS A 48 20.94 21.42 13.33
CA HIS A 48 20.92 22.88 13.12
C HIS A 48 21.15 23.69 14.40
N ILE A 49 20.68 23.23 15.55
CA ILE A 49 21.03 23.82 16.85
C ILE A 49 22.53 23.71 17.09
N ALA A 50 23.15 22.69 16.53
CA ALA A 50 24.59 22.47 16.60
C ALA A 50 25.43 23.42 15.73
N GLU A 51 24.92 23.92 14.64
CA GLU A 51 25.60 24.94 13.82
C GLU A 51 25.60 26.32 14.48
N GLY A 52 24.71 26.60 15.44
CA GLY A 52 24.58 27.90 16.12
C GLY A 52 25.31 28.04 17.46
N HIS A 53 25.42 27.00 18.25
CA HIS A 53 26.09 27.01 19.58
C HIS A 53 26.72 25.65 19.91
N SER A 54 28.03 25.62 19.82
CA SER A 54 29.02 24.78 20.53
C SER A 54 28.68 23.31 20.88
N PHE A 55 29.55 22.42 20.39
CA PHE A 55 29.72 21.03 20.81
C PHE A 55 28.60 20.04 20.51
N VAL A 56 28.25 19.89 19.23
CA VAL A 56 27.78 18.58 18.80
C VAL A 56 29.00 17.67 18.87
N ASN A 57 28.97 16.79 19.87
CA ASN A 57 30.02 15.82 20.03
C ASN A 57 30.03 14.92 18.77
N GLU A 58 31.10 14.95 17.99
CA GLU A 58 31.30 14.06 16.82
C GLU A 58 31.03 12.59 17.20
N GLU A 59 31.27 12.22 18.43
CA GLU A 59 30.93 10.89 18.97
C GLU A 59 29.44 10.60 18.95
N SER A 60 28.57 11.58 19.22
CA SER A 60 27.12 11.41 19.22
C SER A 60 26.59 11.20 17.79
N ILE A 61 27.10 11.99 16.82
CA ILE A 61 26.76 11.82 15.39
C ILE A 61 27.23 10.46 14.90
N ASN A 62 28.49 10.09 15.20
CA ASN A 62 29.04 8.81 14.79
C ASN A 62 28.29 7.62 15.43
N SER A 63 27.83 7.78 16.66
CA SER A 63 27.01 6.78 17.36
C SER A 63 25.65 6.62 16.68
N LEU A 64 24.97 7.71 16.32
CA LEU A 64 23.69 7.70 15.62
C LEU A 64 23.82 7.05 14.23
N LEU A 65 24.84 7.42 13.46
CA LEU A 65 25.11 6.82 12.15
C LEU A 65 25.37 5.32 12.24
N LYS A 66 26.17 4.88 13.23
CA LYS A 66 26.40 3.45 13.48
C LYS A 66 25.11 2.72 13.85
N LYS A 67 24.28 3.30 14.71
CA LYS A 67 22.99 2.72 15.10
C LYS A 67 22.07 2.58 13.89
N THR A 68 21.94 3.62 13.08
CA THR A 68 21.14 3.63 11.86
C THR A 68 21.62 2.57 10.86
N GLU A 69 22.94 2.44 10.66
CA GLU A 69 23.53 1.42 9.80
C GLU A 69 23.22 -0.01 10.30
N LEU A 70 23.26 -0.22 11.61
CA LEU A 70 22.93 -1.50 12.23
C LEU A 70 21.46 -1.87 12.02
N LEU A 71 20.55 -0.89 12.13
CA LEU A 71 19.12 -1.08 11.89
C LEU A 71 18.82 -1.39 10.43
N PHE A 72 19.48 -0.69 9.48
CA PHE A 72 19.40 -1.05 8.07
C PHE A 72 19.86 -2.47 7.79
N LYS A 73 21.01 -2.88 8.39
CA LYS A 73 21.52 -4.25 8.24
C LYS A 73 20.53 -5.27 8.81
N LYS A 74 19.89 -4.99 9.95
CA LYS A 74 18.85 -5.86 10.52
C LYS A 74 17.72 -6.06 9.51
N LEU A 75 17.18 -4.98 8.94
CA LEU A 75 16.09 -5.06 7.96
C LEU A 75 16.52 -5.78 6.67
N ALA A 76 17.73 -5.50 6.18
CA ALA A 76 18.26 -6.20 5.00
C ALA A 76 18.42 -7.71 5.26
N ASN A 77 18.88 -8.11 6.45
CA ASN A 77 19.01 -9.52 6.80
C ASN A 77 17.67 -10.23 6.83
N ILE A 78 16.58 -9.61 7.33
CA ILE A 78 15.22 -10.17 7.28
C ILE A 78 14.82 -10.55 5.85
N ILE A 79 15.23 -9.75 4.87
CA ILE A 79 14.97 -10.03 3.45
C ILE A 79 15.88 -11.15 2.94
N LEU A 80 17.19 -10.99 3.12
CA LEU A 80 18.24 -11.82 2.49
C LEU A 80 18.30 -13.24 3.07
N GLU A 81 17.99 -13.43 4.35
CA GLU A 81 17.87 -14.76 4.97
C GLU A 81 16.80 -15.61 4.28
N LYS A 82 15.74 -14.99 3.81
CA LYS A 82 14.62 -15.69 3.18
C LYS A 82 14.72 -15.70 1.65
N PHE A 83 15.28 -14.64 1.08
CA PHE A 83 15.37 -14.40 -0.36
C PHE A 83 16.77 -13.86 -0.73
N PRO A 84 17.81 -14.70 -0.75
CA PRO A 84 19.20 -14.27 -0.96
C PRO A 84 19.47 -13.65 -2.33
N ASP A 85 18.63 -13.95 -3.33
CA ASP A 85 18.74 -13.43 -4.69
C ASP A 85 18.19 -12.02 -4.87
N LEU A 86 17.46 -11.49 -3.85
CA LEU A 86 16.93 -10.13 -3.91
C LEU A 86 18.06 -9.11 -3.69
N LYS A 87 18.15 -8.14 -4.59
CA LYS A 87 19.00 -6.97 -4.33
C LYS A 87 18.34 -6.08 -3.28
N VAL A 88 19.09 -5.70 -2.25
CA VAL A 88 18.64 -4.75 -1.23
C VAL A 88 19.58 -3.55 -1.22
N SER A 89 19.03 -2.35 -1.26
CA SER A 89 19.80 -1.11 -1.11
C SER A 89 19.11 -0.16 -0.13
N LYS A 90 19.87 0.80 0.38
CA LYS A 90 19.38 1.85 1.25
C LYS A 90 19.40 3.19 0.53
N ALA A 91 18.42 4.02 0.84
CA ALA A 91 18.39 5.43 0.49
C ALA A 91 18.12 6.25 1.76
N ILE A 92 18.82 7.36 1.89
CA ILE A 92 18.64 8.31 2.99
C ILE A 92 18.33 9.66 2.36
N SER A 93 17.31 10.32 2.85
CA SER A 93 16.90 11.64 2.37
C SER A 93 16.66 12.59 3.54
N ASN A 94 17.02 13.85 3.31
CA ASN A 94 16.84 14.94 4.27
C ASN A 94 15.58 15.75 3.99
N TRP A 95 14.72 15.30 3.11
CA TRP A 95 13.43 15.92 2.81
C TRP A 95 12.28 15.18 3.49
N THR A 96 11.12 15.83 3.51
CA THR A 96 9.89 15.17 3.99
C THR A 96 9.64 13.88 3.23
N LEU A 97 9.00 12.90 3.89
CA LEU A 97 8.79 11.56 3.33
C LEU A 97 8.09 11.61 1.95
N THR A 98 7.04 12.40 1.81
CA THR A 98 6.30 12.52 0.54
C THR A 98 7.17 13.09 -0.58
N ARG A 99 8.00 14.10 -0.29
CA ARG A 99 8.94 14.68 -1.25
C ARG A 99 10.00 13.68 -1.66
N SER A 100 10.63 13.03 -0.68
CA SER A 100 11.67 12.03 -0.90
C SER A 100 11.20 10.89 -1.80
N ILE A 101 9.98 10.38 -1.56
CA ILE A 101 9.36 9.35 -2.39
C ILE A 101 9.21 9.84 -3.84
N ASN A 102 8.65 11.05 -4.03
CA ASN A 102 8.41 11.60 -5.36
C ASN A 102 9.72 11.82 -6.13
N ASP A 103 10.76 12.32 -5.47
CA ASP A 103 12.05 12.57 -6.09
C ASP A 103 12.74 11.25 -6.48
N ILE A 104 12.80 10.27 -5.58
CA ILE A 104 13.40 8.96 -5.87
C ILE A 104 12.65 8.22 -6.98
N VAL A 105 11.33 8.25 -7.00
CA VAL A 105 10.53 7.58 -8.06
C VAL A 105 10.79 8.24 -9.42
N LYS A 106 10.97 9.57 -9.48
CA LYS A 106 11.32 10.26 -10.72
C LYS A 106 12.74 9.92 -11.21
N GLU A 107 13.70 9.81 -10.29
CA GLU A 107 15.09 9.50 -10.62
C GLU A 107 15.29 8.03 -10.98
N GLN A 108 14.44 7.13 -10.46
CA GLN A 108 14.53 5.69 -10.67
C GLN A 108 13.23 5.11 -11.24
N PRO A 109 13.03 5.18 -12.57
CA PRO A 109 11.81 4.67 -13.24
C PRO A 109 11.59 3.16 -13.08
N SER A 110 12.57 2.41 -12.59
CA SER A 110 12.43 1.00 -12.25
C SER A 110 11.55 0.75 -11.02
N ILE A 111 11.29 1.78 -10.21
CA ILE A 111 10.39 1.68 -9.05
C ILE A 111 8.96 1.64 -9.57
N GLU A 112 8.29 0.53 -9.34
CA GLU A 112 6.91 0.30 -9.79
C GLU A 112 5.92 0.15 -8.63
N LEU A 113 6.42 0.00 -7.41
CA LEU A 113 5.61 -0.22 -6.22
C LEU A 113 6.24 0.47 -5.01
N ILE A 114 5.41 1.14 -4.22
CA ILE A 114 5.74 1.59 -2.87
C ILE A 114 4.99 0.72 -1.88
N VAL A 115 5.67 0.22 -0.84
CA VAL A 115 5.05 -0.55 0.24
C VAL A 115 5.11 0.26 1.53
N LEU A 116 3.97 0.51 2.13
CA LEU A 116 3.79 1.32 3.34
C LEU A 116 3.22 0.46 4.46
N GLY A 117 3.84 0.49 5.63
CA GLY A 117 3.25 -0.06 6.83
C GLY A 117 2.18 0.87 7.42
N SER A 118 1.07 0.34 7.90
CA SER A 118 0.05 1.08 8.62
C SER A 118 -0.15 0.52 10.03
N ASP A 119 -0.30 1.41 11.01
CA ASP A 119 -0.66 1.00 12.35
C ASP A 119 -2.14 0.64 12.44
N ASP A 120 -2.43 -0.41 13.20
CA ASP A 120 -3.78 -0.94 13.38
C ASP A 120 -4.55 -0.19 14.50
N GLN A 121 -3.90 0.76 15.19
CA GLN A 121 -4.47 1.46 16.35
C GLN A 121 -4.51 2.98 16.19
N ALA A 122 -5.66 3.56 16.55
CA ALA A 122 -5.94 5.00 16.48
C ALA A 122 -5.17 5.88 17.47
N VAL A 123 -4.39 5.29 18.37
CA VAL A 123 -3.74 6.03 19.45
C VAL A 123 -2.27 6.20 19.12
N SER A 124 -1.86 7.46 18.90
CA SER A 124 -0.48 7.94 18.72
C SER A 124 0.47 6.92 18.06
N SER A 125 0.45 6.89 16.75
CA SER A 125 1.44 6.17 15.95
C SER A 125 2.79 6.85 16.13
N ASP A 126 3.81 6.12 16.60
CA ASP A 126 5.19 6.59 16.57
C ASP A 126 5.80 6.45 15.16
N SER A 127 4.98 6.06 14.17
CA SER A 127 5.41 5.82 12.80
C SER A 127 5.11 7.00 11.87
N VAL A 128 6.15 7.72 11.48
CA VAL A 128 6.09 8.78 10.47
C VAL A 128 5.57 8.25 9.13
N VAL A 129 5.86 7.00 8.80
CA VAL A 129 5.35 6.35 7.58
C VAL A 129 3.84 6.20 7.68
N SER A 130 3.32 5.71 8.82
CA SER A 130 1.90 5.50 9.02
C SER A 130 1.10 6.82 8.94
N GLU A 131 1.60 7.90 9.51
CA GLU A 131 0.97 9.23 9.45
C GLU A 131 0.87 9.79 8.03
N ASN A 132 1.79 9.43 7.14
CA ASN A 132 1.86 9.95 5.78
C ASN A 132 1.17 9.08 4.72
N ILE A 133 0.56 7.95 5.08
CA ILE A 133 -0.04 6.97 4.15
C ILE A 133 -1.02 7.64 3.17
N ILE A 134 -1.94 8.46 3.66
CA ILE A 134 -2.96 9.11 2.83
C ILE A 134 -2.33 10.05 1.81
N SER A 135 -1.37 10.87 2.24
CA SER A 135 -0.66 11.79 1.38
C SER A 135 0.08 11.05 0.27
N ILE A 136 0.83 10.01 0.62
CA ILE A 136 1.58 9.19 -0.33
C ILE A 136 0.62 8.44 -1.26
N ALA A 137 -0.43 7.83 -0.72
CA ALA A 137 -1.44 7.13 -1.51
C ALA A 137 -2.12 8.02 -2.56
N ARG A 138 -2.30 9.32 -2.29
CA ARG A 138 -2.89 10.28 -3.23
C ARG A 138 -1.89 10.79 -4.26
N THR A 139 -0.66 11.09 -3.86
CA THR A 139 0.32 11.82 -4.68
C THR A 139 1.31 10.92 -5.40
N SER A 140 1.49 9.67 -4.98
CA SER A 140 2.40 8.74 -5.63
C SER A 140 2.08 8.55 -7.11
N PRO A 141 3.06 8.61 -7.99
CA PRO A 141 2.89 8.31 -9.41
C PRO A 141 2.87 6.80 -9.72
N VAL A 142 3.24 5.96 -8.76
CA VAL A 142 3.28 4.50 -8.90
C VAL A 142 2.34 3.81 -7.91
N LYS A 143 2.08 2.54 -8.13
CA LYS A 143 1.23 1.72 -7.24
C LYS A 143 1.72 1.78 -5.81
N THR A 144 0.76 1.77 -4.87
CA THR A 144 1.06 1.80 -3.43
C THR A 144 0.36 0.63 -2.75
N LEU A 145 1.10 -0.20 -2.04
CA LEU A 145 0.59 -1.28 -1.20
C LEU A 145 0.65 -0.83 0.26
N ILE A 146 -0.52 -0.74 0.89
CA ILE A 146 -0.65 -0.45 2.33
C ILE A 146 -0.76 -1.79 3.06
N VAL A 147 0.09 -1.98 4.06
CA VAL A 147 0.21 -3.23 4.82
C VAL A 147 -0.10 -2.98 6.28
N PRO A 148 -1.19 -3.54 6.84
CA PRO A 148 -1.49 -3.47 8.26
C PRO A 148 -0.39 -4.13 9.10
N ASN A 149 -0.12 -3.58 10.29
CA ASN A 149 0.92 -4.10 11.19
C ASN A 149 0.66 -5.54 11.65
N SER A 150 -0.62 -5.89 11.84
CA SER A 150 -1.05 -7.24 12.22
C SER A 150 -1.05 -8.25 11.06
N TYR A 151 -0.88 -7.80 9.81
CA TYR A 151 -0.98 -8.67 8.65
C TYR A 151 0.18 -9.64 8.54
N ASN A 152 -0.15 -10.92 8.53
CA ASN A 152 0.81 -11.99 8.22
C ASN A 152 0.61 -12.41 6.76
N TYR A 153 1.68 -12.29 5.97
CA TYR A 153 1.62 -12.59 4.56
C TYR A 153 1.24 -14.05 4.28
N SER A 154 0.21 -14.21 3.48
CA SER A 154 -0.14 -15.46 2.82
C SER A 154 -0.12 -15.27 1.31
N GLU A 155 -0.04 -16.37 0.56
CA GLU A 155 -0.16 -16.30 -0.90
C GLU A 155 -1.52 -15.71 -1.28
N ILE A 156 -1.50 -14.68 -2.14
CA ILE A 156 -2.70 -13.97 -2.54
C ILE A 156 -3.46 -14.78 -3.58
N LYS A 157 -4.67 -15.20 -3.21
CA LYS A 157 -5.59 -15.99 -4.04
C LYS A 157 -6.95 -15.33 -4.23
N ASN A 158 -7.49 -14.71 -3.19
CA ASN A 158 -8.81 -14.05 -3.22
C ASN A 158 -8.62 -12.53 -3.23
N ILE A 159 -8.88 -11.91 -4.36
CA ILE A 159 -8.70 -10.48 -4.56
C ILE A 159 -10.07 -9.80 -4.61
N LEU A 160 -10.32 -8.87 -3.70
CA LEU A 160 -11.51 -8.04 -3.67
C LEU A 160 -11.26 -6.74 -4.44
N ILE A 161 -12.19 -6.40 -5.33
CA ILE A 161 -12.15 -5.20 -6.16
C ILE A 161 -13.45 -4.43 -5.94
N PRO A 162 -13.50 -3.49 -5.00
CA PRO A 162 -14.63 -2.60 -4.85
C PRO A 162 -14.79 -1.76 -6.11
N CYS A 163 -15.95 -1.77 -6.72
CA CYS A 163 -16.24 -1.06 -7.97
C CYS A 163 -17.58 -0.32 -7.91
N ASP A 164 -17.60 0.88 -8.49
CA ASP A 164 -18.82 1.63 -8.70
C ASP A 164 -19.47 1.16 -10.02
N ILE A 165 -20.73 0.80 -9.96
CA ILE A 165 -21.51 0.38 -11.12
C ILE A 165 -21.54 1.45 -12.24
N ASN A 166 -21.39 2.72 -11.89
CA ASN A 166 -21.34 3.83 -12.83
C ASN A 166 -19.90 4.12 -13.34
N GLY A 167 -18.92 3.37 -12.88
CA GLY A 167 -17.49 3.58 -13.14
C GLY A 167 -16.79 2.42 -13.83
N ILE A 168 -17.47 1.68 -14.72
CA ILE A 168 -16.93 0.49 -15.40
C ILE A 168 -15.60 0.76 -16.11
N THR A 169 -15.46 1.92 -16.76
CA THR A 169 -14.21 2.32 -17.44
C THR A 169 -13.00 2.39 -16.54
N LYS A 170 -13.20 2.55 -15.22
CA LYS A 170 -12.10 2.53 -14.24
C LYS A 170 -11.45 1.15 -14.11
N LEU A 171 -12.16 0.09 -14.52
CA LEU A 171 -11.62 -1.27 -14.55
C LEU A 171 -10.48 -1.43 -15.57
N GLU A 172 -10.36 -0.55 -16.57
CA GLU A 172 -9.22 -0.56 -17.50
C GLU A 172 -7.88 -0.51 -16.75
N ARG A 173 -7.81 0.23 -15.66
CA ARG A 173 -6.58 0.30 -14.85
C ARG A 173 -6.20 -1.06 -14.25
N LEU A 174 -7.19 -1.85 -13.85
CA LEU A 174 -6.96 -3.23 -13.41
C LEU A 174 -6.40 -4.07 -14.56
N PHE A 175 -6.96 -3.91 -15.75
CA PHE A 175 -6.55 -4.69 -16.90
C PHE A 175 -5.14 -4.34 -17.40
N ASN A 176 -4.70 -3.10 -17.21
CA ASN A 176 -3.32 -2.68 -17.47
C ASN A 176 -2.31 -3.31 -16.50
N HIS A 177 -2.79 -3.85 -15.36
CA HIS A 177 -1.96 -4.49 -14.34
C HIS A 177 -2.22 -6.02 -14.26
N LYS A 178 -2.52 -6.66 -15.38
CA LYS A 178 -2.88 -8.10 -15.46
C LYS A 178 -1.88 -9.04 -14.78
N TYR A 179 -0.61 -8.67 -14.70
CA TYR A 179 0.41 -9.49 -14.04
C TYR A 179 0.14 -9.70 -12.52
N ILE A 180 -0.65 -8.81 -11.88
CA ILE A 180 -1.04 -8.94 -10.48
C ILE A 180 -2.16 -9.98 -10.33
N ILE A 181 -3.10 -9.99 -11.28
CA ILE A 181 -4.31 -10.82 -11.22
C ILE A 181 -4.22 -12.11 -12.04
N ARG A 182 -3.32 -12.21 -13.03
CA ARG A 182 -3.10 -13.40 -13.86
C ARG A 182 -2.13 -14.39 -13.22
N LYS A 183 -2.44 -14.82 -12.02
CA LYS A 183 -1.73 -15.92 -11.37
C LYS A 183 -2.61 -17.15 -11.30
N GLN A 184 -1.96 -18.31 -11.29
CA GLN A 184 -2.64 -19.56 -11.07
C GLN A 184 -3.40 -19.51 -9.74
N ASP A 185 -4.63 -19.98 -9.73
CA ASP A 185 -5.53 -20.05 -8.57
C ASP A 185 -6.03 -18.71 -8.00
N VAL A 186 -5.82 -17.58 -8.70
CA VAL A 186 -6.41 -16.29 -8.29
C VAL A 186 -7.90 -16.25 -8.65
N LYS A 187 -8.71 -15.79 -7.70
CA LYS A 187 -10.15 -15.51 -7.87
C LYS A 187 -10.40 -14.03 -7.65
N LEU A 188 -11.13 -13.41 -8.55
CA LEU A 188 -11.50 -12.00 -8.45
C LEU A 188 -12.94 -11.86 -7.95
N MET A 189 -13.12 -11.06 -6.92
CA MET A 189 -14.41 -10.70 -6.34
C MET A 189 -14.66 -9.22 -6.60
N PHE A 190 -15.50 -8.92 -7.58
CA PHE A 190 -15.95 -7.54 -7.83
C PHE A 190 -17.11 -7.24 -6.88
N LEU A 191 -17.03 -6.16 -6.13
CA LEU A 191 -18.04 -5.81 -5.15
C LEU A 191 -18.60 -4.41 -5.43
N ASN A 192 -19.90 -4.34 -5.64
CA ASN A 192 -20.63 -3.08 -5.66
C ASN A 192 -21.46 -2.94 -4.39
N ILE A 193 -21.27 -1.83 -3.67
CA ILE A 193 -22.06 -1.47 -2.49
C ILE A 193 -23.07 -0.39 -2.86
N HIS A 194 -24.34 -0.63 -2.58
CA HIS A 194 -25.41 0.32 -2.76
C HIS A 194 -25.74 1.04 -1.47
N THR A 195 -25.98 2.34 -1.55
CA THR A 195 -26.42 3.16 -0.40
C THR A 195 -27.93 3.44 -0.43
N LYS A 196 -28.62 3.14 -1.54
CA LYS A 196 -30.06 3.34 -1.75
C LYS A 196 -30.67 2.11 -2.40
N GLU A 197 -31.95 1.86 -2.09
CA GLU A 197 -32.73 0.70 -2.59
C GLU A 197 -33.24 0.87 -4.03
N ASP A 198 -32.53 1.53 -4.92
CA ASP A 198 -32.95 1.72 -6.33
C ASP A 198 -32.68 0.45 -7.15
N GLN A 199 -33.58 -0.54 -7.05
CA GLN A 199 -33.41 -1.87 -7.66
C GLN A 199 -33.47 -1.87 -9.20
N THR A 200 -34.22 -0.97 -9.80
CA THR A 200 -34.51 -1.02 -11.26
C THR A 200 -33.32 -0.62 -12.13
N ILE A 201 -32.55 0.40 -11.73
CA ILE A 201 -31.36 0.85 -12.47
C ILE A 201 -30.20 -0.17 -12.36
N ILE A 202 -30.27 -1.02 -11.36
CA ILE A 202 -29.22 -1.98 -11.01
C ILE A 202 -29.20 -3.14 -12.01
N GLU A 203 -30.36 -3.65 -12.45
CA GLU A 203 -30.42 -4.86 -13.29
C GLU A 203 -29.81 -4.67 -14.69
N GLU A 204 -30.12 -3.55 -15.36
CA GLU A 204 -29.54 -3.26 -16.67
C GLU A 204 -28.01 -3.09 -16.61
N LYS A 205 -27.51 -2.39 -15.57
CA LYS A 205 -26.09 -2.18 -15.38
C LYS A 205 -25.34 -3.43 -14.92
N LYS A 206 -26.00 -4.38 -14.27
CA LYS A 206 -25.41 -5.68 -13.91
C LYS A 206 -24.95 -6.44 -15.15
N VAL A 207 -25.80 -6.49 -16.17
CA VAL A 207 -25.48 -7.17 -17.42
C VAL A 207 -24.29 -6.51 -18.11
N GLU A 208 -24.29 -5.18 -18.20
CA GLU A 208 -23.20 -4.41 -18.80
C GLU A 208 -21.85 -4.69 -18.11
N ILE A 209 -21.81 -4.68 -16.75
CA ILE A 209 -20.60 -4.99 -16.00
C ILE A 209 -20.15 -6.44 -16.23
N GLN A 210 -21.08 -7.38 -16.22
CA GLN A 210 -20.76 -8.79 -16.45
C GLN A 210 -20.14 -9.01 -17.82
N GLU A 211 -20.73 -8.43 -18.86
CA GLU A 211 -20.20 -8.49 -20.23
C GLU A 211 -18.82 -7.86 -20.32
N TYR A 212 -18.64 -6.68 -19.71
CA TYR A 212 -17.36 -5.98 -19.73
C TYR A 212 -16.25 -6.77 -19.04
N ILE A 213 -16.52 -7.33 -17.86
CA ILE A 213 -15.56 -8.18 -17.13
C ILE A 213 -15.27 -9.45 -17.93
N HIS A 214 -16.29 -10.09 -18.48
CA HIS A 214 -16.12 -11.31 -19.27
C HIS A 214 -15.24 -11.07 -20.51
N GLN A 215 -15.47 -9.98 -21.23
CA GLN A 215 -14.66 -9.62 -22.40
C GLN A 215 -13.16 -9.42 -22.10
N HIS A 216 -12.83 -8.91 -20.90
CA HIS A 216 -11.46 -8.55 -20.54
C HIS A 216 -10.73 -9.58 -19.67
N LEU A 217 -11.45 -10.46 -19.00
CA LEU A 217 -10.94 -11.42 -18.01
C LEU A 217 -11.43 -12.85 -18.24
N THR A 218 -11.52 -13.28 -19.49
CA THR A 218 -12.02 -14.61 -19.88
C THR A 218 -11.31 -15.78 -19.22
N GLU A 219 -10.04 -15.61 -18.85
CA GLU A 219 -9.18 -16.68 -18.31
C GLU A 219 -9.09 -16.66 -16.76
N ILE A 220 -9.69 -15.67 -16.10
CA ILE A 220 -9.54 -15.49 -14.64
C ILE A 220 -10.91 -15.71 -13.99
N PRO A 221 -11.03 -16.66 -13.04
CA PRO A 221 -12.26 -16.85 -12.28
C PRO A 221 -12.69 -15.55 -11.60
N SER A 222 -13.85 -15.02 -11.99
CA SER A 222 -14.37 -13.77 -11.47
C SER A 222 -15.84 -13.90 -11.08
N THR A 223 -16.23 -13.27 -9.97
CA THR A 223 -17.60 -13.21 -9.48
C THR A 223 -17.94 -11.79 -9.10
N ILE A 224 -19.16 -11.36 -9.44
CA ILE A 224 -19.65 -10.03 -9.08
C ILE A 224 -20.64 -10.19 -7.93
N TYR A 225 -20.42 -9.40 -6.90
CA TYR A 225 -21.25 -9.33 -5.71
C TYR A 225 -21.92 -7.95 -5.60
N TYR A 226 -23.16 -7.96 -5.16
CA TYR A 226 -23.93 -6.76 -4.89
C TYR A 226 -24.35 -6.81 -3.42
N SER A 227 -24.10 -5.76 -2.68
CA SER A 227 -24.45 -5.66 -1.28
C SER A 227 -25.01 -4.27 -0.96
N TYR A 228 -25.72 -4.17 0.14
CA TYR A 228 -26.26 -2.92 0.63
C TYR A 228 -25.60 -2.55 1.96
N ASP A 229 -25.09 -1.34 2.05
CA ASP A 229 -24.69 -0.74 3.32
C ASP A 229 -24.84 0.79 3.22
N LYS A 230 -25.30 1.42 4.29
CA LYS A 230 -25.38 2.89 4.38
C LYS A 230 -24.00 3.54 4.32
N ASN A 231 -22.96 2.82 4.77
CA ASN A 231 -21.57 3.21 4.73
C ASN A 231 -20.81 2.28 3.79
N ILE A 232 -20.43 2.78 2.62
CA ILE A 232 -19.76 2.02 1.57
C ILE A 232 -18.50 1.32 2.10
N VAL A 233 -17.72 2.00 2.94
CA VAL A 233 -16.48 1.46 3.49
C VAL A 233 -16.77 0.31 4.43
N ASN A 234 -17.71 0.49 5.35
CA ASN A 234 -18.12 -0.57 6.26
C ASN A 234 -18.60 -1.81 5.50
N GLY A 235 -19.41 -1.61 4.44
CA GLY A 235 -19.85 -2.70 3.57
C GLY A 235 -18.69 -3.44 2.91
N ILE A 236 -17.66 -2.72 2.42
CA ILE A 236 -16.47 -3.33 1.82
C ILE A 236 -15.67 -4.12 2.86
N LEU A 237 -15.43 -3.56 4.05
CA LEU A 237 -14.66 -4.20 5.10
C LEU A 237 -15.37 -5.46 5.65
N THR A 238 -16.67 -5.36 5.87
CA THR A 238 -17.50 -6.49 6.30
C THR A 238 -17.47 -7.61 5.26
N PHE A 239 -17.58 -7.28 3.98
CA PHE A 239 -17.48 -8.26 2.91
C PHE A 239 -16.08 -8.89 2.86
N ALA A 240 -15.02 -8.07 2.96
CA ALA A 240 -13.63 -8.55 2.94
C ALA A 240 -13.35 -9.56 4.05
N SER A 241 -13.82 -9.28 5.28
CA SER A 241 -13.63 -10.16 6.43
C SER A 241 -14.41 -11.47 6.32
N THR A 242 -15.64 -11.43 5.77
CA THR A 242 -16.50 -12.61 5.64
C THR A 242 -16.09 -13.56 4.51
N ASN A 243 -15.48 -13.02 3.44
CA ASN A 243 -15.17 -13.76 2.22
C ASN A 243 -13.68 -14.15 2.09
N LYS A 244 -12.94 -14.19 3.20
CA LYS A 244 -11.51 -14.58 3.22
C LYS A 244 -10.67 -13.86 2.16
N THR A 245 -10.84 -12.56 2.08
CA THR A 245 -10.08 -11.72 1.14
C THR A 245 -8.61 -11.65 1.54
N ASP A 246 -7.70 -11.89 0.60
CA ASP A 246 -6.25 -11.81 0.83
C ASP A 246 -5.69 -10.43 0.46
N LEU A 247 -6.32 -9.74 -0.51
CA LEU A 247 -5.92 -8.44 -1.01
C LEU A 247 -7.13 -7.63 -1.43
N ILE A 248 -7.16 -6.35 -1.10
CA ILE A 248 -8.12 -5.40 -1.66
C ILE A 248 -7.42 -4.56 -2.71
N ILE A 249 -7.95 -4.48 -3.94
CA ILE A 249 -7.44 -3.58 -4.98
C ILE A 249 -8.34 -2.34 -5.04
N ALA A 250 -7.78 -1.19 -4.69
CA ALA A 250 -8.44 0.10 -4.75
C ALA A 250 -8.16 0.78 -6.10
N LEU A 251 -9.21 1.04 -6.86
CA LEU A 251 -9.16 1.78 -8.12
C LEU A 251 -9.31 3.27 -7.85
N PRO A 252 -8.56 4.16 -8.52
CA PRO A 252 -8.74 5.60 -8.35
C PRO A 252 -10.04 6.08 -9.03
N GLY A 253 -10.60 7.16 -8.50
CA GLY A 253 -11.78 7.83 -9.08
C GLY A 253 -12.68 8.45 -8.01
N LYS A 254 -13.57 9.36 -8.43
CA LYS A 254 -14.63 9.88 -7.57
C LYS A 254 -15.56 8.73 -7.14
N HIS A 255 -15.94 8.70 -5.88
CA HIS A 255 -16.76 7.62 -5.29
C HIS A 255 -16.11 6.21 -5.34
N SER A 256 -14.79 6.12 -5.52
CA SER A 256 -14.06 4.87 -5.40
C SER A 256 -13.74 4.57 -3.93
N PHE A 257 -13.38 3.30 -3.65
CA PHE A 257 -12.88 2.94 -2.31
C PHE A 257 -11.70 3.82 -1.89
N LEU A 258 -10.78 4.13 -2.79
CA LEU A 258 -9.68 5.06 -2.54
C LEU A 258 -10.18 6.48 -2.17
N TYR A 259 -11.22 6.97 -2.84
CA TYR A 259 -11.80 8.28 -2.50
C TYR A 259 -12.30 8.31 -1.05
N TYR A 260 -13.01 7.27 -0.65
CA TYR A 260 -13.51 7.17 0.74
C TYR A 260 -12.39 6.94 1.75
N LEU A 261 -11.35 6.18 1.38
CA LEU A 261 -10.14 6.02 2.21
C LEU A 261 -9.39 7.33 2.46
N THR A 262 -9.45 8.26 1.52
CA THR A 262 -8.67 9.52 1.56
C THR A 262 -9.50 10.76 1.90
N SER A 263 -10.82 10.64 2.07
CA SER A 263 -11.66 11.76 2.50
C SER A 263 -11.56 11.98 4.00
N ASN A 264 -11.27 13.20 4.40
CA ASN A 264 -10.85 13.61 5.76
C ASN A 264 -11.76 13.22 6.93
N SER A 265 -12.99 12.78 6.70
CA SER A 265 -13.93 12.41 7.77
C SER A 265 -14.03 10.91 8.05
N ILE A 266 -13.42 10.07 7.23
CA ILE A 266 -13.60 8.61 7.27
C ILE A 266 -12.26 7.88 7.37
N SER A 267 -11.16 8.55 7.00
CA SER A 267 -9.86 7.93 6.79
C SER A 267 -9.21 7.34 8.04
N GLU A 268 -9.34 7.99 9.19
CA GLU A 268 -8.70 7.52 10.41
C GLU A 268 -9.29 6.20 10.93
N GLY A 269 -10.61 6.01 10.81
CA GLY A 269 -11.27 4.77 11.26
C GLY A 269 -11.10 3.57 10.33
N ILE A 270 -10.70 3.78 9.07
CA ILE A 270 -10.69 2.73 8.05
C ILE A 270 -9.39 1.95 8.04
N TYR A 271 -8.24 2.62 8.08
CA TYR A 271 -6.94 1.93 8.14
C TYR A 271 -6.79 1.11 9.42
N GLN A 272 -7.49 1.50 10.49
CA GLN A 272 -7.49 0.84 11.78
C GLN A 272 -8.31 -0.45 11.83
N ASN A 273 -9.20 -0.66 10.85
CA ASN A 273 -10.09 -1.82 10.80
C ASN A 273 -9.85 -2.71 9.58
N VAL A 274 -8.89 -2.39 8.71
CA VAL A 274 -8.52 -3.24 7.56
C VAL A 274 -7.45 -4.23 8.00
N ASN A 275 -7.81 -5.49 8.12
CA ASN A 275 -6.85 -6.56 8.40
C ASN A 275 -6.13 -7.09 7.14
N GLN A 276 -6.56 -6.67 5.95
CA GLN A 276 -6.01 -7.08 4.67
C GLN A 276 -5.17 -5.96 4.04
N PRO A 277 -4.12 -6.29 3.30
CA PRO A 277 -3.39 -5.28 2.54
C PRO A 277 -4.26 -4.65 1.46
N VAL A 278 -4.02 -3.37 1.20
CA VAL A 278 -4.74 -2.59 0.17
C VAL A 278 -3.75 -2.14 -0.90
N LEU A 279 -3.93 -2.61 -2.12
CA LEU A 279 -3.17 -2.17 -3.29
C LEU A 279 -3.92 -1.06 -4.02
N ILE A 280 -3.31 0.11 -4.10
CA ILE A 280 -3.82 1.26 -4.83
C ILE A 280 -3.18 1.26 -6.21
N LEU A 281 -3.98 1.12 -7.26
CA LEU A 281 -3.55 1.27 -8.64
C LEU A 281 -3.54 2.74 -9.07
N LYS A 282 -2.74 3.05 -10.11
CA LYS A 282 -2.57 4.43 -10.64
C LYS A 282 -2.89 4.49 -12.13
#